data_02b296a93007bc2becd25f30732c25d4
#
_entry.id   02b296a93007bc2becd25f30732c25d4
#
_cell.length_a   1.000
_cell.length_b   1.000
_cell.length_c   1.000
_cell.angle_alpha   90.00
_cell.angle_beta   90.00
_cell.angle_gamma   90.00
#
_symmetry.space_group_name_H-M   'P 1'
#
loop_
_entity.id
_entity.type
_entity.pdbx_description
1 polymer ?
#
loop_
_entity_poly.entity_id
_entity_poly.type
_entity_poly.pdbx_seq_one_letter_code
_entity_poly.pdbx_strand_id
1 'polypeptide(L)'
;MGIGAIVITVVFMLIGWIVSSRLKRKFQEYSQIHLTRDLTGADVARLMLTDNGINDVQVISVEGQLTDHYNPANKTVNLSHDVYNGRNASATAVAAHECGHAVQHAKAYSMLELRSALVPIQNISAKVINMVFLAMMFGAFALPGLFSYDIAL
;
A
#
# COMPACT_ATOMS: atom_id res chain seq x y z
N MET A 1 20.11 -1.45 26.21
CA MET A 1 19.44 -0.40 25.40
C MET A 1 19.91 0.95 25.89
N GLY A 2 20.40 1.82 25.01
CA GLY A 2 20.81 3.18 25.39
C GLY A 2 19.59 4.05 25.73
N ILE A 3 19.78 5.03 26.60
CA ILE A 3 18.73 5.97 27.03
C ILE A 3 17.99 6.59 25.82
N GLY A 4 18.73 6.91 24.73
CA GLY A 4 18.11 7.44 23.50
C GLY A 4 17.09 6.52 22.87
N ALA A 5 17.31 5.21 22.83
CA ALA A 5 16.35 4.24 22.29
C ALA A 5 15.07 4.20 23.13
N ILE A 6 15.19 4.27 24.45
CA ILE A 6 14.04 4.30 25.37
C ILE A 6 13.20 5.57 25.12
N VAL A 7 13.84 6.74 25.03
CA VAL A 7 13.15 8.00 24.77
C VAL A 7 12.40 7.96 23.45
N ILE A 8 13.03 7.49 22.37
CA ILE A 8 12.39 7.35 21.06
C ILE A 8 11.17 6.42 21.14
N THR A 9 11.32 5.26 21.79
CA THR A 9 10.21 4.30 21.96
C THR A 9 9.03 4.94 22.69
N VAL A 10 9.28 5.63 23.81
CA VAL A 10 8.22 6.29 24.59
C VAL A 10 7.52 7.37 23.77
N VAL A 11 8.28 8.18 23.02
CA VAL A 11 7.69 9.22 22.15
C VAL A 11 6.76 8.59 21.10
N PHE A 12 7.19 7.53 20.40
CA PHE A 12 6.35 6.85 19.41
C PHE A 12 5.14 6.17 20.05
N MET A 13 5.26 5.59 21.24
CA MET A 13 4.12 5.04 21.98
C MET A 13 3.09 6.12 22.33
N LEU A 14 3.53 7.29 22.79
CA LEU A 14 2.64 8.42 23.11
C LEU A 14 1.93 8.93 21.86
N ILE A 15 2.65 9.11 20.76
CA ILE A 15 2.06 9.52 19.48
C ILE A 15 1.03 8.48 19.03
N GLY A 16 1.36 7.19 19.05
CA GLY A 16 0.45 6.11 18.68
C GLY A 16 -0.82 6.09 19.55
N TRP A 17 -0.68 6.29 20.85
CA TRP A 17 -1.82 6.37 21.76
C TRP A 17 -2.73 7.57 21.47
N ILE A 18 -2.16 8.76 21.22
CA ILE A 18 -2.91 9.98 20.88
C ILE A 18 -3.69 9.78 19.57
N VAL A 19 -3.02 9.24 18.54
CA VAL A 19 -3.63 9.00 17.22
C VAL A 19 -4.76 7.99 17.33
N SER A 20 -4.54 6.86 18.00
CA SER A 20 -5.56 5.82 18.22
C SER A 20 -6.77 6.36 19.02
N SER A 21 -6.52 7.16 20.04
CA SER A 21 -7.59 7.75 20.85
C SER A 21 -8.43 8.73 20.04
N ARG A 22 -7.79 9.55 19.18
CA ARG A 22 -8.49 10.45 18.27
C ARG A 22 -9.32 9.70 17.24
N LEU A 23 -8.76 8.62 16.66
CA LEU A 23 -9.45 7.79 15.68
C LEU A 23 -10.71 7.15 16.30
N LYS A 24 -10.60 6.52 17.48
CA LYS A 24 -11.74 5.93 18.18
C LYS A 24 -12.85 6.96 18.46
N ARG A 25 -12.48 8.15 18.91
CA ARG A 25 -13.45 9.23 19.18
C ARG A 25 -14.15 9.66 17.89
N LYS A 26 -13.42 9.83 16.78
CA LYS A 26 -14.02 10.18 15.49
C LYS A 26 -14.93 9.05 14.99
N PHE A 27 -14.52 7.81 15.13
CA PHE A 27 -15.36 6.68 14.77
C PHE A 27 -16.70 6.71 15.55
N GLN A 28 -16.67 6.94 16.87
CA GLN A 28 -17.86 7.06 17.70
C GLN A 28 -18.72 8.26 17.30
N GLU A 29 -18.12 9.41 17.01
CA GLU A 29 -18.83 10.62 16.56
C GLU A 29 -19.60 10.34 15.26
N TYR A 30 -18.95 9.77 14.27
CA TYR A 30 -19.55 9.45 12.97
C TYR A 30 -20.49 8.23 12.99
N SER A 31 -20.40 7.37 14.00
CA SER A 31 -21.35 6.26 14.18
C SER A 31 -22.76 6.73 14.54
N GLN A 32 -22.90 7.95 15.03
CA GLN A 32 -24.21 8.56 15.32
C GLN A 32 -24.88 9.18 14.06
N ILE A 33 -24.17 9.29 12.95
CA ILE A 33 -24.68 9.90 11.72
C ILE A 33 -25.28 8.82 10.84
N HIS A 34 -26.62 8.77 10.78
CA HIS A 34 -27.35 7.94 9.84
C HIS A 34 -27.23 8.47 8.42
N LEU A 35 -26.99 7.61 7.46
CA LEU A 35 -26.97 7.98 6.05
C LEU A 35 -28.39 7.97 5.47
N THR A 36 -28.64 8.86 4.51
CA THR A 36 -29.93 8.95 3.79
C THR A 36 -30.28 7.67 3.02
N ARG A 37 -29.27 6.94 2.53
CA ARG A 37 -29.41 5.59 2.01
C ARG A 37 -29.15 4.62 3.13
N ASP A 38 -30.16 3.86 3.53
CA ASP A 38 -30.12 2.90 4.64
C ASP A 38 -29.33 1.62 4.27
N LEU A 39 -28.06 1.82 3.82
CA LEU A 39 -27.15 0.75 3.44
C LEU A 39 -26.24 0.39 4.60
N THR A 40 -25.99 -0.91 4.77
CA THR A 40 -24.97 -1.42 5.70
C THR A 40 -23.57 -1.21 5.12
N GLY A 41 -22.53 -1.24 5.97
CA GLY A 41 -21.15 -1.26 5.49
C GLY A 41 -20.89 -2.43 4.52
N ALA A 42 -21.47 -3.61 4.78
CA ALA A 42 -21.39 -4.75 3.87
C ALA A 42 -22.03 -4.48 2.49
N ASP A 43 -23.18 -3.77 2.46
CA ASP A 43 -23.83 -3.41 1.19
C ASP A 43 -22.98 -2.42 0.39
N VAL A 44 -22.41 -1.43 1.07
CA VAL A 44 -21.49 -0.46 0.44
C VAL A 44 -20.25 -1.17 -0.11
N ALA A 45 -19.68 -2.10 0.65
CA ALA A 45 -18.55 -2.89 0.20
C ALA A 45 -18.86 -3.67 -1.08
N ARG A 46 -19.99 -4.39 -1.11
CA ARG A 46 -20.42 -5.16 -2.29
C ARG A 46 -20.69 -4.27 -3.50
N LEU A 47 -21.36 -3.13 -3.29
CA LEU A 47 -21.61 -2.17 -4.37
C LEU A 47 -20.30 -1.66 -4.97
N MET A 48 -19.34 -1.24 -4.12
CA MET A 48 -18.04 -0.76 -4.60
C MET A 48 -17.26 -1.81 -5.38
N LEU A 49 -17.27 -3.07 -4.92
CA LEU A 49 -16.62 -4.17 -5.64
C LEU A 49 -17.28 -4.39 -7.01
N THR A 50 -18.60 -4.44 -7.06
CA THR A 50 -19.38 -4.61 -8.29
C THR A 50 -19.15 -3.47 -9.28
N ASP A 51 -19.20 -2.23 -8.81
CA ASP A 51 -18.97 -1.03 -9.63
C ASP A 51 -17.56 -0.98 -10.25
N ASN A 52 -16.59 -1.63 -9.59
CA ASN A 52 -15.23 -1.78 -10.11
C ASN A 52 -14.99 -3.08 -10.89
N GLY A 53 -16.03 -3.90 -11.13
CA GLY A 53 -15.95 -5.16 -11.86
C GLY A 53 -15.23 -6.29 -11.11
N ILE A 54 -15.12 -6.19 -9.79
CA ILE A 54 -14.42 -7.16 -8.92
C ILE A 54 -15.44 -8.14 -8.37
N ASN A 55 -15.47 -9.36 -8.91
CA ASN A 55 -16.45 -10.39 -8.55
C ASN A 55 -15.86 -11.56 -7.75
N ASP A 56 -14.55 -11.57 -7.55
CA ASP A 56 -13.79 -12.64 -6.90
C ASP A 56 -13.37 -12.30 -5.47
N VAL A 57 -13.84 -11.16 -4.95
CA VAL A 57 -13.61 -10.72 -3.56
C VAL A 57 -14.89 -10.89 -2.75
N GLN A 58 -14.79 -11.59 -1.63
CA GLN A 58 -15.90 -11.81 -0.70
C GLN A 58 -15.90 -10.78 0.43
N VAL A 59 -17.08 -10.36 0.87
CA VAL A 59 -17.25 -9.49 2.04
C VAL A 59 -17.79 -10.33 3.18
N ILE A 60 -16.99 -10.47 4.25
CA ILE A 60 -17.30 -11.32 5.42
C ILE A 60 -17.25 -10.51 6.71
N SER A 61 -18.05 -10.93 7.70
CA SER A 61 -17.99 -10.38 9.05
C SER A 61 -16.98 -11.12 9.89
N VAL A 62 -16.18 -10.39 10.66
CA VAL A 62 -15.19 -10.92 11.61
C VAL A 62 -15.42 -10.37 13.01
N GLU A 63 -14.97 -11.10 14.02
CA GLU A 63 -15.07 -10.67 15.41
C GLU A 63 -14.00 -9.62 15.75
N GLY A 64 -14.30 -8.79 16.75
CA GLY A 64 -13.42 -7.74 17.27
C GLY A 64 -13.78 -6.35 16.77
N GLN A 65 -13.28 -5.33 17.49
CA GLN A 65 -13.41 -3.93 17.09
C GLN A 65 -12.14 -3.47 16.38
N LEU A 66 -12.27 -2.70 15.29
CA LEU A 66 -11.17 -2.19 14.49
C LEU A 66 -10.28 -3.34 13.93
N THR A 67 -10.92 -4.45 13.60
CA THR A 67 -10.28 -5.61 12.94
C THR A 67 -10.52 -5.62 11.43
N ASP A 68 -11.11 -4.54 10.93
CA ASP A 68 -11.41 -4.38 9.52
C ASP A 68 -10.13 -4.40 8.70
N HIS A 69 -10.10 -5.19 7.63
CA HIS A 69 -8.96 -5.28 6.73
C HIS A 69 -9.30 -6.02 5.43
N TYR A 70 -8.63 -5.67 4.35
CA TYR A 70 -8.60 -6.48 3.14
C TYR A 70 -7.49 -7.54 3.22
N ASN A 71 -7.81 -8.80 2.93
CA ASN A 71 -6.84 -9.88 2.83
C ASN A 71 -6.64 -10.29 1.36
N PRO A 72 -5.48 -9.96 0.75
CA PRO A 72 -5.22 -10.28 -0.65
C PRO A 72 -4.98 -11.76 -0.92
N ALA A 73 -4.56 -12.55 0.10
CA ALA A 73 -4.25 -13.97 -0.07
C ALA A 73 -5.50 -14.82 -0.33
N ASN A 74 -6.59 -14.52 0.38
CA ASN A 74 -7.87 -15.23 0.23
C ASN A 74 -8.95 -14.36 -0.46
N LYS A 75 -8.60 -13.16 -0.88
CA LYS A 75 -9.49 -12.19 -1.54
C LYS A 75 -10.76 -11.92 -0.73
N THR A 76 -10.59 -11.51 0.52
CA THR A 76 -11.69 -11.17 1.41
C THR A 76 -11.56 -9.76 1.96
N VAL A 77 -12.67 -9.03 1.96
CA VAL A 77 -12.86 -7.81 2.76
C VAL A 77 -13.49 -8.26 4.07
N ASN A 78 -12.70 -8.19 5.13
CA ASN A 78 -13.07 -8.59 6.48
C ASN A 78 -13.55 -7.34 7.21
N LEU A 79 -14.81 -7.33 7.65
CA LEU A 79 -15.40 -6.21 8.36
C LEU A 79 -15.79 -6.64 9.76
N SER A 80 -15.46 -5.83 10.77
CA SER A 80 -15.94 -6.04 12.13
C SER A 80 -17.47 -6.03 12.16
N HIS A 81 -18.06 -6.70 13.13
CA HIS A 81 -19.52 -6.82 13.23
C HIS A 81 -20.22 -5.45 13.20
N ASP A 82 -19.65 -4.45 13.88
CA ASP A 82 -20.18 -3.09 13.94
C ASP A 82 -20.12 -2.37 12.58
N VAL A 83 -19.09 -2.63 11.78
CA VAL A 83 -18.95 -2.09 10.43
C VAL A 83 -19.81 -2.86 9.44
N TYR A 84 -19.81 -4.19 9.50
CA TYR A 84 -20.56 -5.05 8.58
C TYR A 84 -22.07 -4.75 8.59
N ASN A 85 -22.65 -4.61 9.79
CA ASN A 85 -24.08 -4.36 9.98
C ASN A 85 -24.42 -2.86 10.15
N GLY A 86 -23.42 -2.01 10.37
CA GLY A 86 -23.61 -0.59 10.65
C GLY A 86 -24.20 0.18 9.46
N ARG A 87 -25.21 1.01 9.74
CA ARG A 87 -25.92 1.86 8.76
C ARG A 87 -25.60 3.34 8.99
N ASN A 88 -24.36 3.65 9.26
CA ASN A 88 -23.89 4.96 9.66
C ASN A 88 -22.65 5.39 8.89
N ALA A 89 -22.28 6.65 9.00
CA ALA A 89 -21.19 7.23 8.24
C ALA A 89 -19.84 6.57 8.52
N SER A 90 -19.57 6.15 9.76
CA SER A 90 -18.30 5.49 10.10
C SER A 90 -18.19 4.09 9.51
N ALA A 91 -19.26 3.29 9.60
CA ALA A 91 -19.30 1.94 9.01
C ALA A 91 -19.10 1.99 7.49
N THR A 92 -19.80 2.92 6.82
CA THR A 92 -19.62 3.14 5.38
C THR A 92 -18.21 3.56 5.00
N ALA A 93 -17.61 4.49 5.77
CA ALA A 93 -16.26 4.98 5.50
C ALA A 93 -15.21 3.87 5.65
N VAL A 94 -15.31 3.04 6.70
CA VAL A 94 -14.39 1.92 6.91
C VAL A 94 -14.58 0.86 5.83
N ALA A 95 -15.82 0.45 5.53
CA ALA A 95 -16.10 -0.52 4.49
C ALA A 95 -15.57 -0.05 3.11
N ALA A 96 -15.77 1.22 2.78
CA ALA A 96 -15.23 1.83 1.56
C ALA A 96 -13.70 1.85 1.54
N HIS A 97 -13.05 2.11 2.69
CA HIS A 97 -11.59 2.09 2.81
C HIS A 97 -11.02 0.71 2.50
N GLU A 98 -11.55 -0.34 3.14
CA GLU A 98 -11.08 -1.71 2.94
C GLU A 98 -11.35 -2.21 1.51
N CYS A 99 -12.48 -1.85 0.91
CA CYS A 99 -12.73 -2.07 -0.52
C CYS A 99 -11.76 -1.32 -1.42
N GLY A 100 -11.33 -0.10 -1.01
CA GLY A 100 -10.29 0.63 -1.70
C GLY A 100 -8.99 -0.17 -1.85
N HIS A 101 -8.60 -0.92 -0.83
CA HIS A 101 -7.45 -1.83 -0.89
C HIS A 101 -7.68 -2.99 -1.86
N ALA A 102 -8.89 -3.56 -1.92
CA ALA A 102 -9.23 -4.59 -2.90
C ALA A 102 -9.14 -4.05 -4.34
N VAL A 103 -9.67 -2.84 -4.58
CA VAL A 103 -9.59 -2.16 -5.88
C VAL A 103 -8.15 -1.83 -6.27
N GLN A 104 -7.35 -1.33 -5.33
CA GLN A 104 -5.92 -1.10 -5.53
C GLN A 104 -5.18 -2.37 -5.90
N HIS A 105 -5.46 -3.47 -5.19
CA HIS A 105 -4.84 -4.77 -5.47
C HIS A 105 -5.24 -5.29 -6.86
N ALA A 106 -6.52 -5.20 -7.24
CA ALA A 106 -6.99 -5.61 -8.56
C ALA A 106 -6.37 -4.77 -9.69
N LYS A 107 -6.21 -3.45 -9.48
CA LYS A 107 -5.56 -2.54 -10.44
C LYS A 107 -4.04 -2.64 -10.42
N ALA A 108 -3.43 -2.96 -9.28
CA ALA A 108 -1.98 -3.17 -9.16
C ALA A 108 -1.52 -4.42 -9.92
N TYR A 109 -2.42 -5.36 -10.23
CA TYR A 109 -2.09 -6.51 -11.06
C TYR A 109 -1.59 -6.08 -12.44
N SER A 110 -2.21 -5.07 -13.06
CA SER A 110 -1.75 -4.48 -14.32
C SER A 110 -0.39 -3.78 -14.20
N MET A 111 -0.11 -3.15 -13.05
CA MET A 111 1.19 -2.54 -12.78
C MET A 111 2.28 -3.59 -12.48
N LEU A 112 1.92 -4.72 -11.87
CA LEU A 112 2.81 -5.86 -11.68
C LEU A 112 3.17 -6.53 -13.01
N GLU A 113 2.21 -6.65 -13.92
CA GLU A 113 2.45 -7.12 -15.29
C GLU A 113 3.40 -6.18 -16.04
N LEU A 114 3.16 -4.86 -15.95
CA LEU A 114 4.04 -3.85 -16.52
C LEU A 114 5.46 -3.95 -15.92
N ARG A 115 5.58 -4.07 -14.60
CA ARG A 115 6.86 -4.28 -13.93
C ARG A 115 7.55 -5.55 -14.44
N SER A 116 6.82 -6.66 -14.55
CA SER A 116 7.35 -7.93 -15.04
C SER A 116 7.82 -7.85 -16.49
N ALA A 117 7.14 -7.05 -17.32
CA ALA A 117 7.55 -6.76 -18.69
C ALA A 117 8.81 -5.88 -18.77
N LEU A 118 9.02 -4.99 -17.78
CA LEU A 118 10.19 -4.10 -17.73
C LEU A 118 11.44 -4.76 -17.16
N VAL A 119 11.32 -5.83 -16.36
CA VAL A 119 12.47 -6.55 -15.77
C VAL A 119 13.46 -7.06 -16.80
N PRO A 120 13.08 -7.67 -17.94
CA PRO A 120 14.02 -8.08 -18.98
C PRO A 120 14.81 -6.91 -19.57
N ILE A 121 14.13 -5.78 -19.78
CA ILE A 121 14.77 -4.55 -20.32
C ILE A 121 15.81 -4.02 -19.33
N GLN A 122 15.46 -3.99 -18.03
CA GLN A 122 16.39 -3.57 -16.97
C GLN A 122 17.63 -4.49 -16.93
N ASN A 123 17.45 -5.80 -17.03
CA ASN A 123 18.53 -6.78 -17.00
C ASN A 123 19.46 -6.64 -18.24
N ILE A 124 18.90 -6.40 -19.41
CA ILE A 124 19.68 -6.15 -20.64
C ILE A 124 20.47 -4.85 -20.49
N SER A 125 19.84 -3.76 -20.03
CA SER A 125 20.49 -2.47 -19.81
C SER A 125 21.65 -2.59 -18.81
N ALA A 126 21.47 -3.32 -17.72
CA ALA A 126 22.53 -3.56 -16.73
C ALA A 126 23.72 -4.32 -17.32
N LYS A 127 23.46 -5.34 -18.16
CA LYS A 127 24.53 -6.09 -18.87
C LYS A 127 25.29 -5.22 -19.84
N VAL A 128 24.59 -4.36 -20.62
CA VAL A 128 25.21 -3.43 -21.55
C VAL A 128 26.08 -2.43 -20.81
N ILE A 129 25.57 -1.81 -19.73
CA ILE A 129 26.34 -0.88 -18.91
C ILE A 129 27.61 -1.53 -18.34
N ASN A 130 27.49 -2.74 -17.79
CA ASN A 130 28.64 -3.48 -17.27
C ASN A 130 29.66 -3.80 -18.37
N MET A 131 29.21 -4.15 -19.57
CA MET A 131 30.09 -4.43 -20.69
C MET A 131 30.82 -3.17 -21.17
N VAL A 132 30.12 -2.05 -21.25
CA VAL A 132 30.74 -0.74 -21.57
C VAL A 132 31.75 -0.35 -20.50
N PHE A 133 31.40 -0.51 -19.22
CA PHE A 133 32.31 -0.21 -18.11
C PHE A 133 33.59 -1.06 -18.16
N LEU A 134 33.45 -2.37 -18.41
CA LEU A 134 34.59 -3.27 -18.58
C LEU A 134 35.44 -2.87 -19.79
N ALA A 135 34.81 -2.56 -20.94
CA ALA A 135 35.53 -2.10 -22.13
C ALA A 135 36.29 -0.82 -21.88
N MET A 136 35.74 0.15 -21.14
CA MET A 136 36.43 1.38 -20.74
C MET A 136 37.59 1.09 -19.79
N MET A 137 37.42 0.22 -18.80
CA MET A 137 38.48 -0.19 -17.89
C MET A 137 39.66 -0.85 -18.65
N PHE A 138 39.37 -1.83 -19.51
CA PHE A 138 40.39 -2.52 -20.30
C PHE A 138 40.99 -1.59 -21.38
N GLY A 139 40.19 -0.71 -21.99
CA GLY A 139 40.67 0.29 -22.96
C GLY A 139 41.59 1.32 -22.31
N ALA A 140 41.33 1.77 -21.09
CA ALA A 140 42.19 2.64 -20.32
C ALA A 140 43.55 1.99 -19.98
N PHE A 141 43.55 0.66 -19.74
CA PHE A 141 44.76 -0.11 -19.51
C PHE A 141 45.54 -0.43 -20.82
N ALA A 142 44.84 -0.69 -21.93
CA ALA A 142 45.45 -1.07 -23.21
C ALA A 142 45.96 0.13 -24.04
N LEU A 143 45.37 1.31 -23.83
CA LEU A 143 45.69 2.52 -24.61
C LEU A 143 45.88 3.74 -23.66
N PRO A 144 46.96 3.77 -22.87
CA PRO A 144 47.21 4.85 -21.90
C PRO A 144 47.30 6.26 -22.52
N GLY A 145 47.58 6.36 -23.83
CA GLY A 145 47.70 7.66 -24.54
C GLY A 145 46.37 8.27 -25.00
N LEU A 146 45.27 7.54 -24.96
CA LEU A 146 43.97 8.05 -25.44
C LEU A 146 43.24 8.91 -24.37
N PHE A 147 43.66 8.81 -23.11
CA PHE A 147 43.10 9.53 -21.97
C PHE A 147 44.06 10.54 -21.34
N SER A 148 45.27 10.73 -21.92
CA SER A 148 46.14 11.83 -21.55
C SER A 148 45.61 13.10 -22.22
N TYR A 149 44.84 13.91 -21.50
CA TYR A 149 44.61 15.29 -21.85
C TYR A 149 45.95 16.01 -21.63
N ASP A 150 46.65 16.33 -22.70
CA ASP A 150 47.70 17.35 -22.68
C ASP A 150 47.02 18.69 -22.35
N ILE A 151 47.00 19.05 -21.09
CA ILE A 151 46.76 20.42 -20.66
C ILE A 151 48.10 21.15 -20.95
N ALA A 152 48.26 21.59 -22.19
CA ALA A 152 49.29 22.57 -22.52
C ALA A 152 48.82 23.90 -21.96
N LEU A 153 49.54 24.39 -20.94
CA LEU A 153 49.52 25.79 -20.47
C LEU A 153 50.09 26.72 -21.53
#